data_8a17c41a3001d728799064e52326bb9b
#
_entry.id   8a17c41a3001d728799064e52326bb9b
#
_cell.length_a   1.000
_cell.length_b   1.000
_cell.length_c   1.000
_cell.angle_alpha   90.00
_cell.angle_beta   90.00
_cell.angle_gamma   90.00
#
_symmetry.space_group_name_H-M   'P 1'
#
loop_
_entity.id
_entity.type
_entity.pdbx_description
1 polymer ?
#
loop_
_entity_poly.entity_id
_entity_poly.type
_entity_poly.pdbx_seq_one_letter_code
_entity_poly.pdbx_strand_id
1 'polypeptide(L)'
;MMLTLFVLLSINLLIPAQSVEVNRTYLIKKDFVSGLKGGEFTIYDHTGKTRLYRMESKLGLTHDVQVFSLPAKKLIARLKAKVTAVMYKATVTILNANNNQWTNGTIEQNFKIVGNKFTISFNNNRIVMEGTAASLNTEFHEQPLGNTVAKFRKRISSLFWRNKYDLQVSSNAYPDTLYFLGVAARDHSNLKLHRG
;
A
#
# COMPACT_ATOMS: atom_id res chain seq x y z
N MET A 1 56.18 -43.28 17.92
CA MET A 1 55.09 -43.36 16.90
C MET A 1 54.06 -42.31 17.31
N MET A 2 54.20 -41.09 16.79
CA MET A 2 53.34 -39.94 17.11
C MET A 2 52.18 -39.90 16.09
N LEU A 3 50.96 -40.06 16.56
CA LEU A 3 49.76 -40.00 15.75
C LEU A 3 49.25 -38.53 15.71
N THR A 4 49.44 -37.84 14.58
CA THR A 4 48.97 -36.48 14.36
C THR A 4 47.52 -36.51 13.93
N LEU A 5 46.61 -35.99 14.81
CA LEU A 5 45.19 -35.89 14.58
C LEU A 5 44.92 -34.61 13.78
N PHE A 6 44.53 -34.72 12.50
CA PHE A 6 44.05 -33.61 11.68
C PHE A 6 42.58 -33.36 11.98
N VAL A 7 42.28 -32.25 12.67
CA VAL A 7 40.91 -31.73 12.84
C VAL A 7 40.57 -30.87 11.62
N LEU A 8 39.76 -31.42 10.71
CA LEU A 8 39.15 -30.64 9.62
C LEU A 8 38.04 -29.72 10.15
N LEU A 9 38.33 -28.45 10.28
CA LEU A 9 37.34 -27.41 10.59
C LEU A 9 36.56 -27.09 9.33
N SER A 10 35.35 -27.62 9.18
CA SER A 10 34.43 -27.24 8.11
C SER A 10 33.83 -25.87 8.44
N ILE A 11 34.33 -24.82 7.79
CA ILE A 11 33.76 -23.49 7.82
C ILE A 11 32.53 -23.51 6.91
N ASN A 12 31.34 -23.61 7.51
CA ASN A 12 30.09 -23.33 6.82
C ASN A 12 30.02 -21.84 6.50
N LEU A 13 30.40 -21.43 5.28
CA LEU A 13 30.09 -20.12 4.75
C LEU A 13 28.56 -20.02 4.59
N LEU A 14 27.90 -19.37 5.54
CA LEU A 14 26.55 -18.86 5.36
C LEU A 14 26.62 -17.77 4.29
N ILE A 15 26.39 -18.14 3.03
CA ILE A 15 26.15 -17.18 1.96
C ILE A 15 24.79 -16.53 2.29
N PRO A 16 24.73 -15.21 2.56
CA PRO A 16 23.46 -14.56 2.76
C PRO A 16 22.66 -14.71 1.46
N ALA A 17 21.47 -15.30 1.54
CA ALA A 17 20.57 -15.38 0.42
C ALA A 17 20.30 -13.94 -0.04
N GLN A 18 20.81 -13.58 -1.21
CA GLN A 18 20.48 -12.30 -1.85
C GLN A 18 18.97 -12.31 -2.08
N SER A 19 18.25 -11.50 -1.34
CA SER A 19 16.84 -11.23 -1.60
C SER A 19 16.74 -10.65 -3.01
N VAL A 20 16.14 -11.40 -3.94
CA VAL A 20 15.81 -10.87 -5.27
C VAL A 20 14.94 -9.65 -5.05
N GLU A 21 15.46 -8.48 -5.40
CA GLU A 21 14.73 -7.22 -5.28
C GLU A 21 13.58 -7.24 -6.28
N VAL A 22 12.39 -7.50 -5.77
CA VAL A 22 11.18 -7.56 -6.59
C VAL A 22 10.69 -6.14 -6.78
N ASN A 23 10.80 -5.63 -8.00
CA ASN A 23 10.39 -4.27 -8.32
C ASN A 23 9.16 -4.30 -9.24
N ARG A 24 7.95 -4.17 -8.64
CA ARG A 24 6.70 -4.03 -9.37
C ARG A 24 6.29 -2.56 -9.39
N THR A 25 5.94 -2.06 -10.58
CA THR A 25 5.54 -0.67 -10.75
C THR A 25 4.14 -0.58 -11.32
N TYR A 26 3.32 0.30 -10.75
CA TYR A 26 1.94 0.56 -11.15
C TYR A 26 1.74 2.03 -11.44
N LEU A 27 0.94 2.35 -12.47
CA LEU A 27 0.39 3.67 -12.68
C LEU A 27 -1.05 3.71 -12.15
N ILE A 28 -1.29 4.51 -11.12
CA ILE A 28 -2.60 4.72 -10.51
C ILE A 28 -3.18 6.04 -11.04
N LYS A 29 -4.35 5.97 -11.66
CA LYS A 29 -5.09 7.15 -12.12
C LYS A 29 -6.34 7.32 -11.29
N LYS A 30 -6.50 8.47 -10.65
CA LYS A 30 -7.72 8.85 -9.96
C LYS A 30 -8.75 9.33 -10.99
N ASP A 31 -9.95 8.79 -10.94
CA ASP A 31 -11.03 9.24 -11.82
C ASP A 31 -11.61 10.57 -11.33
N PHE A 32 -12.21 11.29 -12.26
CA PHE A 32 -12.94 12.50 -11.92
C PHE A 32 -14.25 12.10 -11.23
N VAL A 33 -14.36 12.37 -9.94
CA VAL A 33 -15.55 12.02 -9.16
C VAL A 33 -16.28 13.28 -8.77
N SER A 34 -17.55 13.38 -9.14
CA SER A 34 -18.43 14.46 -8.70
C SER A 34 -18.71 14.35 -7.19
N GLY A 35 -18.26 15.31 -6.43
CA GLY A 35 -18.67 15.81 -5.11
C GLY A 35 -18.99 14.86 -3.94
N LEU A 36 -19.67 13.75 -4.13
CA LEU A 36 -20.25 12.94 -3.04
C LEU A 36 -19.64 11.53 -2.87
N LYS A 37 -18.84 11.06 -3.82
CA LYS A 37 -18.16 9.78 -3.74
C LYS A 37 -16.72 9.95 -3.26
N GLY A 38 -16.18 9.00 -2.52
CA GLY A 38 -14.76 8.85 -2.28
C GLY A 38 -13.97 8.70 -3.60
N GLY A 39 -12.65 8.83 -3.57
CA GLY A 39 -11.83 8.68 -4.77
C GLY A 39 -11.99 7.29 -5.39
N GLU A 40 -12.24 7.23 -6.68
CA GLU A 40 -12.18 6.01 -7.48
C GLU A 40 -10.87 6.02 -8.27
N PHE A 41 -10.28 4.84 -8.45
CA PHE A 41 -8.97 4.72 -9.11
C PHE A 41 -8.95 3.55 -10.08
N THR A 42 -8.26 3.74 -11.21
CA THR A 42 -7.88 2.65 -12.11
C THR A 42 -6.37 2.44 -12.02
N ILE A 43 -5.96 1.20 -11.79
CA ILE A 43 -4.56 0.81 -11.62
C ILE A 43 -4.13 0.08 -12.89
N TYR A 44 -3.06 0.58 -13.49
CA TYR A 44 -2.47 0.08 -14.73
C TYR A 44 -1.10 -0.55 -14.45
N ASP A 45 -0.64 -1.33 -15.41
CA ASP A 45 0.74 -1.75 -15.51
C ASP A 45 1.70 -0.54 -15.60
N HIS A 46 3.00 -0.77 -15.54
CA HIS A 46 4.03 0.27 -15.63
C HIS A 46 3.96 1.07 -16.95
N THR A 47 3.47 0.47 -18.04
CA THR A 47 3.31 1.15 -19.34
C THR A 47 2.09 2.07 -19.39
N GLY A 48 1.15 1.90 -18.47
CA GLY A 48 -0.12 2.63 -18.42
C GLY A 48 -1.13 2.21 -19.50
N LYS A 49 -0.89 1.08 -20.17
CA LYS A 49 -1.75 0.54 -21.24
C LYS A 49 -2.74 -0.50 -20.74
N THR A 50 -2.30 -1.45 -19.91
CA THR A 50 -3.12 -2.55 -19.41
C THR A 50 -3.75 -2.18 -18.08
N ARG A 51 -5.08 -2.28 -17.99
CA ARG A 51 -5.82 -2.10 -16.73
C ARG A 51 -5.72 -3.39 -15.92
N LEU A 52 -5.13 -3.33 -14.74
CA LEU A 52 -4.96 -4.49 -13.87
C LEU A 52 -6.00 -4.55 -12.76
N TYR A 53 -6.32 -3.38 -12.17
CA TYR A 53 -7.27 -3.32 -11.05
C TYR A 53 -8.15 -2.07 -11.16
N ARG A 54 -9.31 -2.17 -10.52
CA ARG A 54 -10.26 -1.07 -10.35
C ARG A 54 -10.58 -0.91 -8.87
N MET A 55 -10.51 0.33 -8.36
CA MET A 55 -10.97 0.69 -7.04
C MET A 55 -12.24 1.51 -7.18
N GLU A 56 -13.32 1.05 -6.56
CA GLU A 56 -14.64 1.68 -6.58
C GLU A 56 -15.02 2.09 -5.16
N SER A 57 -15.48 3.33 -4.97
CA SER A 57 -15.99 3.82 -3.70
C SER A 57 -17.51 3.78 -3.69
N LYS A 58 -18.09 3.31 -2.59
CA LYS A 58 -19.54 3.40 -2.39
C LYS A 58 -19.94 4.81 -1.94
N LEU A 59 -21.11 5.23 -2.42
CA LEU A 59 -21.73 6.47 -1.94
C LEU A 59 -22.20 6.26 -0.50
N GLY A 60 -21.86 7.18 0.41
CA GLY A 60 -22.33 7.10 1.80
C GLY A 60 -21.49 7.97 2.76
N LEU A 61 -21.94 7.98 4.02
CA LEU A 61 -21.25 8.69 5.12
C LEU A 61 -19.96 8.00 5.56
N THR A 62 -19.72 6.78 5.09
CA THR A 62 -18.52 5.99 5.39
C THR A 62 -17.61 5.92 4.16
N HIS A 63 -16.29 5.91 4.37
CA HIS A 63 -15.34 5.63 3.29
C HIS A 63 -15.29 4.11 3.07
N ASP A 64 -16.05 3.61 2.09
CA ASP A 64 -16.12 2.19 1.72
C ASP A 64 -15.54 2.04 0.31
N VAL A 65 -14.40 1.35 0.20
CA VAL A 65 -13.66 1.12 -1.05
C VAL A 65 -13.58 -0.36 -1.34
N GLN A 66 -13.82 -0.74 -2.58
CA GLN A 66 -13.69 -2.11 -3.10
C GLN A 66 -12.63 -2.15 -4.19
N VAL A 67 -11.79 -3.18 -4.18
CA VAL A 67 -10.75 -3.42 -5.19
C VAL A 67 -11.13 -4.65 -6.00
N PHE A 68 -11.18 -4.49 -7.30
CA PHE A 68 -11.49 -5.54 -8.27
C PHE A 68 -10.27 -5.83 -9.14
N SER A 69 -9.95 -7.10 -9.37
CA SER A 69 -9.01 -7.51 -10.40
C SER A 69 -9.69 -7.53 -11.76
N LEU A 70 -8.98 -7.11 -12.81
CA LEU A 70 -9.49 -7.06 -14.18
C LEU A 70 -8.76 -8.11 -15.06
N PRO A 71 -9.38 -8.59 -16.14
CA PRO A 71 -10.70 -8.20 -16.68
C PRO A 71 -11.89 -8.85 -15.98
N ALA A 72 -11.70 -9.91 -15.18
CA ALA A 72 -12.77 -10.71 -14.58
C ALA A 72 -13.67 -9.97 -13.58
N LYS A 73 -13.31 -8.74 -13.19
CA LYS A 73 -14.02 -7.94 -12.17
C LYS A 73 -14.23 -8.70 -10.85
N LYS A 74 -13.26 -9.56 -10.47
CA LYS A 74 -13.30 -10.31 -9.21
C LYS A 74 -12.97 -9.38 -8.05
N LEU A 75 -13.81 -9.34 -7.03
CA LEU A 75 -13.53 -8.60 -5.79
C LEU A 75 -12.38 -9.28 -5.03
N ILE A 76 -11.31 -8.53 -4.75
CA ILE A 76 -10.10 -9.05 -4.11
C ILE A 76 -9.69 -8.30 -2.84
N ALA A 77 -10.22 -7.09 -2.61
CA ALA A 77 -9.96 -6.38 -1.36
C ALA A 77 -11.09 -5.37 -1.05
N ARG A 78 -11.22 -5.03 0.23
CA ARG A 78 -12.17 -4.03 0.74
C ARG A 78 -11.49 -3.18 1.80
N LEU A 79 -11.96 -1.93 1.90
CA LEU A 79 -11.63 -1.02 2.99
C LEU A 79 -12.93 -0.40 3.48
N LYS A 80 -13.16 -0.41 4.80
CA LYS A 80 -14.28 0.28 5.44
C LYS A 80 -13.75 1.17 6.54
N ALA A 81 -13.94 2.48 6.43
CA ALA A 81 -13.57 3.43 7.47
C ALA A 81 -14.80 3.98 8.15
N LYS A 82 -14.78 4.03 9.49
CA LYS A 82 -15.67 4.88 10.26
C LYS A 82 -15.12 6.31 10.17
N VAL A 83 -15.93 7.21 9.68
CA VAL A 83 -15.58 8.63 9.63
C VAL A 83 -15.84 9.22 11.00
N THR A 84 -14.83 9.22 11.88
CA THR A 84 -14.87 9.99 13.14
C THR A 84 -14.30 11.39 12.89
N ALA A 85 -14.71 12.36 13.69
CA ALA A 85 -14.34 13.78 13.50
C ALA A 85 -12.82 14.03 13.65
N VAL A 86 -12.09 13.15 14.33
CA VAL A 86 -10.72 13.42 14.80
C VAL A 86 -9.66 12.64 14.03
N MET A 87 -9.84 11.33 13.80
CA MET A 87 -8.83 10.49 13.17
C MET A 87 -9.44 9.44 12.21
N TYR A 88 -8.71 9.14 11.15
CA TYR A 88 -9.10 8.09 10.21
C TYR A 88 -8.75 6.71 10.77
N LYS A 89 -9.74 5.83 10.81
CA LYS A 89 -9.55 4.42 11.15
C LYS A 89 -10.36 3.54 10.20
N ALA A 90 -9.69 2.62 9.52
CA ALA A 90 -10.31 1.70 8.58
C ALA A 90 -9.97 0.24 8.91
N THR A 91 -10.93 -0.65 8.67
CA THR A 91 -10.68 -2.08 8.53
C THR A 91 -10.44 -2.39 7.06
N VAL A 92 -9.42 -3.18 6.77
CA VAL A 92 -9.15 -3.74 5.45
C VAL A 92 -9.37 -5.24 5.46
N THR A 93 -9.85 -5.78 4.35
CA THR A 93 -10.03 -7.22 4.16
C THR A 93 -9.52 -7.56 2.77
N ILE A 94 -8.56 -8.48 2.68
CA ILE A 94 -7.85 -8.82 1.44
C ILE A 94 -7.95 -10.32 1.19
N LEU A 95 -8.29 -10.68 -0.05
CA LEU A 95 -8.34 -12.06 -0.51
C LEU A 95 -6.92 -12.55 -0.80
N ASN A 96 -6.50 -13.60 -0.11
CA ASN A 96 -5.25 -14.29 -0.42
C ASN A 96 -5.47 -15.16 -1.68
N ALA A 97 -4.70 -14.89 -2.73
CA ALA A 97 -4.82 -15.58 -4.00
C ALA A 97 -4.45 -17.08 -3.92
N ASN A 98 -3.57 -17.46 -2.98
CA ASN A 98 -3.05 -18.82 -2.89
C ASN A 98 -4.04 -19.80 -2.25
N ASN A 99 -4.79 -19.36 -1.23
CA ASN A 99 -5.70 -20.22 -0.48
C ASN A 99 -7.16 -19.76 -0.55
N ASN A 100 -7.45 -18.69 -1.30
CA ASN A 100 -8.77 -18.10 -1.47
C ASN A 100 -9.45 -17.68 -0.14
N GLN A 101 -8.66 -17.41 0.91
CA GLN A 101 -9.14 -16.96 2.22
C GLN A 101 -9.03 -15.45 2.36
N TRP A 102 -9.99 -14.86 3.08
CA TRP A 102 -9.98 -13.44 3.40
C TRP A 102 -9.20 -13.18 4.67
N THR A 103 -8.25 -12.26 4.61
CA THR A 103 -7.43 -11.82 5.75
C THR A 103 -7.77 -10.38 6.11
N ASN A 104 -7.93 -10.13 7.41
CA ASN A 104 -8.24 -8.80 7.94
C ASN A 104 -7.00 -8.05 8.38
N GLY A 105 -7.09 -6.72 8.33
CA GLY A 105 -6.09 -5.80 8.86
C GLY A 105 -6.73 -4.45 9.18
N THR A 106 -5.90 -3.47 9.58
CA THR A 106 -6.32 -2.11 9.87
C THR A 106 -5.41 -1.07 9.23
N ILE A 107 -5.97 0.11 8.93
CA ILE A 107 -5.23 1.31 8.54
C ILE A 107 -5.68 2.42 9.48
N GLU A 108 -4.78 2.93 10.31
CA GLU A 108 -5.06 3.94 11.32
C GLU A 108 -4.18 5.17 11.11
N GLN A 109 -4.79 6.35 11.05
CA GLN A 109 -4.05 7.60 10.98
C GLN A 109 -3.44 7.90 12.36
N ASN A 110 -2.19 8.31 12.36
CA ASN A 110 -1.49 8.76 13.55
C ASN A 110 -1.44 10.29 13.57
N PHE A 111 -1.42 10.86 14.77
CA PHE A 111 -1.20 12.29 14.92
C PHE A 111 0.21 12.64 14.41
N LYS A 112 0.26 13.65 13.53
CA LYS A 112 1.51 14.22 13.02
C LYS A 112 1.27 15.71 12.75
N ILE A 113 2.12 16.56 13.27
CA ILE A 113 1.98 18.03 13.16
C ILE A 113 2.06 18.46 11.69
N VAL A 114 2.96 17.85 10.91
CA VAL A 114 3.18 18.17 9.49
C VAL A 114 3.19 16.89 8.66
N GLY A 115 2.31 16.81 7.66
CA GLY A 115 2.19 15.66 6.78
C GLY A 115 1.19 14.61 7.28
N ASN A 116 1.23 13.43 6.69
CA ASN A 116 0.34 12.32 7.01
C ASN A 116 1.15 11.10 7.45
N LYS A 117 0.71 10.46 8.53
CA LYS A 117 1.27 9.20 9.00
C LYS A 117 0.14 8.22 9.29
N PHE A 118 0.29 6.99 8.82
CA PHE A 118 -0.66 5.90 9.07
C PHE A 118 0.11 4.67 9.55
N THR A 119 -0.49 3.94 10.45
CA THR A 119 -0.08 2.59 10.81
C THR A 119 -0.99 1.60 10.11
N ILE A 120 -0.42 0.64 9.41
CA ILE A 120 -1.11 -0.48 8.76
C ILE A 120 -0.71 -1.73 9.53
N SER A 121 -1.71 -2.43 10.08
CA SER A 121 -1.51 -3.73 10.74
C SER A 121 -2.12 -4.82 9.86
N PHE A 122 -1.32 -5.80 9.45
CA PHE A 122 -1.76 -6.88 8.56
C PHE A 122 -0.90 -8.14 8.81
N ASN A 123 -1.54 -9.31 9.01
CA ASN A 123 -0.85 -10.59 9.29
C ASN A 123 0.20 -10.48 10.42
N ASN A 124 -0.16 -9.90 11.56
CA ASN A 124 0.71 -9.67 12.72
C ASN A 124 1.94 -8.78 12.45
N ASN A 125 2.06 -8.24 11.24
CA ASN A 125 3.10 -7.28 10.88
C ASN A 125 2.57 -5.86 10.94
N ARG A 126 3.50 -4.91 11.09
CA ARG A 126 3.21 -3.49 11.16
C ARG A 126 3.99 -2.74 10.10
N ILE A 127 3.27 -1.94 9.31
CA ILE A 127 3.84 -1.06 8.29
C ILE A 127 3.48 0.38 8.66
N VAL A 128 4.44 1.27 8.58
CA VAL A 128 4.22 2.71 8.70
C VAL A 128 4.22 3.31 7.30
N MET A 129 3.10 3.94 6.94
CA MET A 129 2.98 4.70 5.70
C MET A 129 3.07 6.19 6.05
N GLU A 130 4.07 6.89 5.54
CA GLU A 130 4.24 8.30 5.84
C GLU A 130 4.76 9.13 4.66
N GLY A 131 4.39 10.41 4.67
CA GLY A 131 4.86 11.43 3.75
C GLY A 131 4.91 12.78 4.42
N THR A 132 5.78 13.67 3.96
CA THR A 132 5.83 15.06 4.41
C THR A 132 4.73 15.88 3.71
N ALA A 133 4.28 16.99 4.31
CA ALA A 133 3.22 17.83 3.74
C ALA A 133 3.56 18.39 2.36
N ALA A 134 4.82 18.76 2.15
CA ALA A 134 5.32 19.30 0.88
C ALA A 134 5.78 18.21 -0.11
N SER A 135 5.91 16.96 0.34
CA SER A 135 6.41 15.87 -0.50
C SER A 135 5.29 15.25 -1.32
N LEU A 136 5.56 15.09 -2.60
CA LEU A 136 4.74 14.27 -3.50
C LEU A 136 4.89 12.77 -3.21
N ASN A 137 5.90 12.39 -2.41
CA ASN A 137 6.23 11.01 -2.09
C ASN A 137 5.56 10.56 -0.79
N THR A 138 5.25 9.27 -0.72
CA THR A 138 4.84 8.54 0.47
C THR A 138 5.54 7.19 0.45
N GLU A 139 6.09 6.82 1.58
CA GLU A 139 6.83 5.57 1.75
C GLU A 139 6.11 4.66 2.74
N PHE A 140 6.24 3.36 2.51
CA PHE A 140 5.76 2.31 3.39
C PHE A 140 6.98 1.61 3.98
N HIS A 141 7.13 1.67 5.29
CA HIS A 141 8.24 1.08 6.02
C HIS A 141 7.76 -0.04 6.92
N GLU A 142 8.34 -1.20 6.78
CA GLU A 142 8.05 -2.34 7.65
C GLU A 142 8.71 -2.14 9.02
N GLN A 143 7.97 -2.44 10.08
CA GLN A 143 8.46 -2.35 11.46
C GLN A 143 8.81 -3.75 12.01
N PRO A 144 9.87 -3.91 12.84
CA PRO A 144 10.71 -2.85 13.40
C PRO A 144 11.90 -2.43 12.52
N LEU A 145 12.23 -3.18 11.45
CA LEU A 145 13.47 -3.04 10.67
C LEU A 145 13.55 -1.72 9.86
N GLY A 146 12.44 -1.06 9.60
CA GLY A 146 12.41 0.20 8.85
C GLY A 146 12.63 0.05 7.34
N ASN A 147 12.67 -1.17 6.80
CA ASN A 147 12.86 -1.41 5.37
C ASN A 147 11.71 -0.80 4.56
N THR A 148 12.03 -0.09 3.48
CA THR A 148 11.03 0.42 2.55
C THR A 148 10.49 -0.72 1.71
N VAL A 149 9.21 -1.05 1.89
CA VAL A 149 8.52 -2.15 1.17
C VAL A 149 7.72 -1.65 -0.03
N ALA A 150 7.33 -0.37 -0.02
CA ALA A 150 6.72 0.29 -1.16
C ALA A 150 6.87 1.81 -1.07
N LYS A 151 6.72 2.47 -2.21
CA LYS A 151 6.78 3.92 -2.34
C LYS A 151 5.78 4.38 -3.40
N PHE A 152 4.98 5.41 -3.11
CA PHE A 152 4.20 6.03 -4.16
C PHE A 152 4.47 7.53 -4.27
N ARG A 153 4.38 8.02 -5.50
CA ARG A 153 4.65 9.42 -5.84
C ARG A 153 3.52 10.00 -6.67
N LYS A 154 3.02 11.15 -6.26
CA LYS A 154 2.10 11.93 -7.09
C LYS A 154 2.88 12.59 -8.23
N ARG A 155 2.41 12.46 -9.49
CA ARG A 155 3.05 13.09 -10.64
C ARG A 155 2.76 14.58 -10.66
N ILE A 156 3.77 15.42 -10.92
CA ILE A 156 3.65 16.88 -11.00
C ILE A 156 2.69 17.29 -12.13
N SER A 157 2.75 16.63 -13.28
CA SER A 157 1.85 16.87 -14.41
C SER A 157 0.36 16.65 -14.08
N SER A 158 0.06 16.01 -12.96
CA SER A 158 -1.31 15.75 -12.50
C SER A 158 -1.89 16.82 -11.58
N LEU A 159 -1.13 17.88 -11.28
CA LEU A 159 -1.62 19.00 -10.45
C LEU A 159 -2.75 19.77 -11.13
N PHE A 160 -2.82 19.75 -12.47
CA PHE A 160 -3.77 20.56 -13.24
C PHE A 160 -5.01 19.82 -13.74
N TRP A 161 -4.98 18.44 -13.87
CA TRP A 161 -6.10 17.76 -14.53
C TRP A 161 -6.60 16.50 -13.80
N ARG A 162 -5.76 15.47 -13.56
CA ARG A 162 -6.13 14.23 -12.91
C ARG A 162 -5.00 13.76 -12.02
N ASN A 163 -5.30 13.44 -10.78
CA ASN A 163 -4.27 12.89 -9.88
C ASN A 163 -3.78 11.54 -10.42
N LYS A 164 -2.50 11.51 -10.78
CA LYS A 164 -1.77 10.30 -11.19
C LYS A 164 -0.70 10.03 -10.17
N TYR A 165 -0.53 8.76 -9.85
CA TYR A 165 0.50 8.30 -8.91
C TYR A 165 1.28 7.15 -9.53
N ASP A 166 2.58 7.13 -9.30
CA ASP A 166 3.43 5.97 -9.54
C ASP A 166 3.58 5.24 -8.22
N LEU A 167 3.27 3.94 -8.19
CA LEU A 167 3.49 3.07 -7.05
C LEU A 167 4.58 2.07 -7.43
N GLN A 168 5.65 2.03 -6.63
CA GLN A 168 6.72 1.04 -6.71
C GLN A 168 6.62 0.13 -5.48
N VAL A 169 6.61 -1.18 -5.69
CA VAL A 169 6.58 -2.20 -4.65
C VAL A 169 7.87 -3.00 -4.72
N SER A 170 8.66 -2.97 -3.66
CA SER A 170 9.97 -3.61 -3.55
C SER A 170 9.97 -4.89 -2.71
N SER A 171 8.80 -5.31 -2.20
CA SER A 171 8.68 -6.48 -1.32
C SER A 171 7.55 -7.42 -1.74
N ASN A 172 7.74 -8.72 -1.57
CA ASN A 172 6.70 -9.75 -1.72
C ASN A 172 6.02 -10.12 -0.39
N ALA A 173 6.42 -9.50 0.73
CA ALA A 173 5.90 -9.84 2.06
C ALA A 173 4.39 -9.53 2.20
N TYR A 174 3.87 -8.61 1.38
CA TYR A 174 2.49 -8.14 1.45
C TYR A 174 1.83 -8.15 0.08
N PRO A 175 0.49 -8.37 0.02
CA PRO A 175 -0.25 -8.26 -1.24
C PRO A 175 -0.29 -6.80 -1.70
N ASP A 176 -0.11 -6.56 -3.00
CA ASP A 176 -0.07 -5.20 -3.58
C ASP A 176 -1.35 -4.39 -3.31
N THR A 177 -2.49 -5.09 -3.16
CA THR A 177 -3.77 -4.48 -2.80
C THR A 177 -3.73 -3.75 -1.45
N LEU A 178 -2.84 -4.14 -0.53
CA LEU A 178 -2.65 -3.44 0.74
C LEU A 178 -2.14 -2.00 0.51
N TYR A 179 -1.20 -1.84 -0.41
CA TYR A 179 -0.66 -0.53 -0.77
C TYR A 179 -1.69 0.31 -1.54
N PHE A 180 -2.51 -0.30 -2.41
CA PHE A 180 -3.60 0.41 -3.09
C PHE A 180 -4.61 0.97 -2.08
N LEU A 181 -4.98 0.18 -1.06
CA LEU A 181 -5.86 0.64 0.01
C LEU A 181 -5.21 1.75 0.86
N GLY A 182 -3.90 1.70 1.08
CA GLY A 182 -3.13 2.77 1.70
C GLY A 182 -3.22 4.09 0.92
N VAL A 183 -3.08 4.04 -0.42
CA VAL A 183 -3.26 5.21 -1.29
C VAL A 183 -4.67 5.79 -1.15
N ALA A 184 -5.71 4.95 -1.14
CA ALA A 184 -7.10 5.40 -0.96
C ALA A 184 -7.34 6.05 0.42
N ALA A 185 -6.80 5.47 1.48
CA ALA A 185 -6.89 6.02 2.84
C ALA A 185 -6.25 7.42 2.92
N ARG A 186 -5.05 7.58 2.36
CA ARG A 186 -4.36 8.87 2.31
C ARG A 186 -5.10 9.91 1.47
N ASP A 187 -5.60 9.52 0.30
CA ASP A 187 -6.36 10.43 -0.57
C ASP A 187 -7.61 10.96 0.12
N HIS A 188 -8.33 10.09 0.86
CA HIS A 188 -9.51 10.48 1.61
C HIS A 188 -9.19 11.43 2.77
N SER A 189 -8.11 11.19 3.52
CA SER A 189 -7.73 12.07 4.65
C SER A 189 -7.31 13.47 4.17
N ASN A 190 -6.67 13.58 3.01
CA ASN A 190 -6.29 14.86 2.43
C ASN A 190 -7.51 15.71 2.00
N LEU A 191 -8.58 15.08 1.51
CA LEU A 191 -9.79 15.78 1.12
C LEU A 191 -10.49 16.48 2.30
N LYS A 192 -10.35 15.95 3.52
CA LYS A 192 -10.91 16.56 4.73
C LYS A 192 -10.16 17.81 5.18
N LEU A 193 -8.83 17.82 5.05
CA LEU A 193 -7.98 18.95 5.42
C LEU A 193 -8.23 20.19 4.54
N HIS A 194 -8.77 20.03 3.35
CA HIS A 194 -9.07 21.13 2.42
C HIS A 194 -10.53 21.63 2.50
N ARG A 195 -11.39 21.00 3.33
CA ARG A 195 -12.80 21.36 3.48
C ARG A 195 -13.14 22.00 4.85
N GLY A 196 -12.19 22.14 5.74
CA GLY A 196 -12.21 22.87 7.00
C GLY A 196 -11.39 24.14 6.89
#